data_a027ab0e453017ab1843b97846b0bed9
#
_entry.id   a027ab0e453017ab1843b97846b0bed9
#
_cell.length_a   1.000
_cell.length_b   1.000
_cell.length_c   1.000
_cell.angle_alpha   90.00
_cell.angle_beta   90.00
_cell.angle_gamma   90.00
#
_symmetry.space_group_name_H-M   'P 1'
#
loop_
_entity.id
_entity.type
_entity.pdbx_description
1 polymer ?
#
loop_
_entity_poly.entity_id
_entity_poly.type
_entity_poly.pdbx_seq_one_letter_code
_entity_poly.pdbx_strand_id
1 'polypeptide(L)'
;RQMCIRDRFNTAFHLVKEFIAEGGYRLYPDRLSIPTTARSGSNVSLTHRWSNLGWGYCPTNLPQYGDKYKLAIALLDKNTEKPARIYIEEKADIATWMSGKPKTYTSNIKLTDVAAGTYTWAVGLVDTTKENAIGILLSARDEYQTAEGWVKVGDITIQ
;
A
#
# COMPACT_ATOMS: atom_id res chain seq x y z
N ARG A 1 -7.86 -6.28 -18.20
CA ARG A 1 -7.31 -6.14 -16.94
C ARG A 1 -5.79 -5.96 -16.96
N GLN A 2 -5.40 -4.78 -16.96
CA GLN A 2 -4.02 -4.45 -17.17
C GLN A 2 -3.49 -3.59 -16.06
N MET A 3 -2.25 -3.78 -15.71
CA MET A 3 -1.63 -3.03 -14.64
C MET A 3 -0.22 -2.75 -15.02
N CYS A 4 0.32 -1.70 -14.47
CA CYS A 4 1.68 -1.32 -14.77
C CYS A 4 2.68 -2.31 -14.25
N ILE A 5 2.45 -2.84 -13.08
CA ILE A 5 3.17 -3.98 -12.62
C ILE A 5 2.29 -5.17 -12.81
N ARG A 6 1.79 -5.21 -13.99
CA ARG A 6 0.69 -6.04 -14.30
C ARG A 6 0.97 -7.49 -14.00
N ASP A 7 2.12 -7.93 -14.35
CA ASP A 7 2.40 -9.33 -14.14
C ASP A 7 2.34 -9.69 -12.69
N ARG A 8 2.63 -8.72 -11.83
CA ARG A 8 2.58 -8.94 -10.42
C ARG A 8 1.17 -8.81 -9.87
N PHE A 9 0.48 -7.75 -10.23
CA PHE A 9 -0.86 -7.51 -9.69
C PHE A 9 -1.98 -7.95 -10.60
N ASN A 10 -1.69 -8.29 -11.82
CA ASN A 10 -2.61 -8.99 -12.65
C ASN A 10 -3.11 -10.22 -11.97
N THR A 11 -2.23 -10.88 -11.29
CA THR A 11 -2.57 -12.07 -10.57
C THR A 11 -2.98 -11.77 -9.15
N ALA A 12 -2.94 -10.52 -8.73
CA ALA A 12 -3.29 -10.18 -7.36
C ALA A 12 -4.70 -10.66 -7.03
N PHE A 13 -5.58 -10.61 -7.98
CA PHE A 13 -6.91 -11.11 -7.79
C PHE A 13 -6.89 -12.58 -7.43
N HIS A 14 -6.00 -13.34 -8.03
CA HIS A 14 -5.83 -14.75 -7.73
C HIS A 14 -4.95 -14.96 -6.50
N LEU A 15 -4.30 -13.90 -6.04
CA LEU A 15 -3.41 -13.96 -4.90
C LEU A 15 -4.09 -13.56 -3.61
N VAL A 16 -5.31 -13.07 -3.68
CA VAL A 16 -6.05 -12.65 -2.49
C VAL A 16 -6.36 -13.88 -1.65
N LYS A 17 -6.13 -13.77 -0.37
CA LYS A 17 -6.38 -14.88 0.54
C LYS A 17 -7.86 -15.16 0.69
N GLU A 18 -8.17 -16.44 0.76
CA GLU A 18 -9.53 -16.91 0.94
C GLU A 18 -9.88 -16.88 2.42
N PHE A 19 -10.15 -15.68 2.90
CA PHE A 19 -10.59 -15.56 4.28
C PHE A 19 -11.46 -14.32 4.43
N ILE A 20 -12.24 -14.31 5.48
CA ILE A 20 -13.08 -13.18 5.81
C ILE A 20 -12.36 -12.39 6.89
N ALA A 21 -11.99 -11.15 6.60
CA ALA A 21 -11.40 -10.30 7.59
C ALA A 21 -12.42 -9.92 8.64
N GLU A 22 -11.94 -9.60 9.81
CA GLU A 22 -12.79 -9.09 10.86
C GLU A 22 -13.51 -7.84 10.36
N GLY A 23 -14.80 -7.74 10.65
CA GLY A 23 -15.59 -6.64 10.13
C GLY A 23 -16.11 -6.86 8.73
N GLY A 24 -15.75 -7.95 8.08
CA GLY A 24 -16.27 -8.30 6.76
C GLY A 24 -15.65 -7.53 5.61
N TYR A 25 -14.46 -6.97 5.77
CA TYR A 25 -13.78 -6.27 4.69
C TYR A 25 -12.47 -6.97 4.34
N ARG A 26 -12.13 -6.92 3.04
CA ARG A 26 -10.87 -7.44 2.51
C ARG A 26 -10.33 -6.44 1.52
N LEU A 27 -9.28 -5.73 1.90
CA LEU A 27 -8.76 -4.60 1.15
C LEU A 27 -7.50 -5.02 0.42
N TYR A 28 -7.36 -4.58 -0.82
CA TYR A 28 -6.18 -4.88 -1.61
C TYR A 28 -5.99 -3.85 -2.73
N PRO A 29 -4.73 -3.63 -3.16
CA PRO A 29 -4.47 -2.78 -4.31
C PRO A 29 -4.69 -3.60 -5.58
N ASP A 30 -5.59 -3.16 -6.46
CA ASP A 30 -5.90 -3.90 -7.66
C ASP A 30 -5.30 -3.30 -8.92
N ARG A 31 -4.66 -2.14 -8.80
CA ARG A 31 -3.96 -1.51 -9.93
C ARG A 31 -2.92 -0.54 -9.38
N LEU A 32 -1.72 -0.62 -9.95
CA LEU A 32 -0.61 0.23 -9.52
C LEU A 32 0.21 0.68 -10.71
N SER A 33 0.67 1.92 -10.63
CA SER A 33 1.65 2.48 -11.56
C SER A 33 2.74 3.10 -10.70
N ILE A 34 3.96 2.59 -10.82
CA ILE A 34 5.07 3.04 -9.98
C ILE A 34 6.29 3.37 -10.83
N PRO A 35 7.11 4.31 -10.38
CA PRO A 35 8.40 4.55 -11.06
C PRO A 35 9.38 3.45 -10.69
N THR A 36 10.22 3.08 -11.65
CA THR A 36 11.25 2.06 -11.43
C THR A 36 12.64 2.65 -11.30
N THR A 37 12.81 3.93 -11.65
CA THR A 37 14.06 4.66 -11.48
C THR A 37 13.76 6.09 -11.08
N ALA A 38 14.64 6.68 -10.30
CA ALA A 38 14.50 8.07 -9.89
C ALA A 38 15.85 8.58 -9.40
N ARG A 39 15.95 9.90 -9.21
CA ARG A 39 17.12 10.50 -8.60
C ARG A 39 16.81 10.88 -7.16
N SER A 40 17.82 10.75 -6.32
CA SER A 40 17.69 11.21 -4.94
C SER A 40 17.27 12.68 -4.91
N GLY A 41 16.31 13.01 -4.07
CA GLY A 41 15.80 14.36 -3.93
C GLY A 41 14.75 14.76 -4.97
N SER A 42 14.47 13.91 -5.97
CA SER A 42 13.45 14.23 -6.96
C SER A 42 12.07 13.90 -6.45
N ASN A 43 11.04 14.37 -7.19
CA ASN A 43 9.67 14.04 -6.92
C ASN A 43 9.23 12.92 -7.85
N VAL A 44 8.48 11.97 -7.33
CA VAL A 44 7.92 10.88 -8.11
C VAL A 44 6.43 10.76 -7.81
N SER A 45 5.70 10.14 -8.71
CA SER A 45 4.26 9.92 -8.54
C SER A 45 3.95 8.45 -8.64
N LEU A 46 3.09 7.98 -7.75
CA LEU A 46 2.55 6.63 -7.80
C LEU A 46 1.05 6.74 -7.93
N THR A 47 0.47 5.95 -8.83
CA THR A 47 -0.98 5.84 -8.95
C THR A 47 -1.38 4.46 -8.46
N HIS A 48 -2.36 4.42 -7.59
CA HIS A 48 -2.80 3.15 -7.01
C HIS A 48 -4.32 3.14 -6.85
N ARG A 49 -4.91 1.99 -7.12
CA ARG A 49 -6.34 1.80 -7.02
C ARG A 49 -6.62 0.69 -6.01
N TRP A 50 -7.63 0.90 -5.19
CA TRP A 50 -7.94 0.03 -4.05
C TRP A 50 -9.34 -0.53 -4.16
N SER A 51 -9.48 -1.78 -3.82
CA SER A 51 -10.74 -2.50 -3.86
C SER A 51 -10.97 -3.23 -2.55
N ASN A 52 -12.24 -3.51 -2.30
CA ASN A 52 -12.66 -4.25 -1.13
C ASN A 52 -13.52 -5.42 -1.60
N LEU A 53 -13.06 -6.64 -1.31
CA LEU A 53 -13.80 -7.85 -1.66
C LEU A 53 -14.80 -8.26 -0.60
N GLY A 54 -14.71 -7.67 0.59
CA GLY A 54 -15.64 -8.00 1.67
C GLY A 54 -16.94 -7.23 1.57
N TRP A 55 -17.88 -7.58 2.42
CA TRP A 55 -19.18 -6.92 2.49
C TRP A 55 -19.16 -5.65 3.31
N GLY A 56 -18.31 -5.62 4.34
CA GLY A 56 -18.22 -4.49 5.23
C GLY A 56 -17.23 -3.46 4.76
N TYR A 57 -17.08 -2.43 5.54
CA TYR A 57 -16.10 -1.38 5.30
C TYR A 57 -15.27 -1.18 6.56
N CYS A 58 -14.07 -0.64 6.37
CA CYS A 58 -13.19 -0.37 7.49
C CYS A 58 -13.76 0.81 8.31
N PRO A 59 -14.00 0.64 9.59
CA PRO A 59 -14.77 1.62 10.36
C PRO A 59 -13.92 2.81 10.84
N THR A 60 -13.11 3.38 9.97
CA THR A 60 -12.30 4.55 10.34
C THR A 60 -13.13 5.80 10.52
N ASN A 61 -14.39 5.76 10.12
CA ASN A 61 -15.30 6.87 10.32
C ASN A 61 -15.88 6.94 11.74
N LEU A 62 -15.63 5.91 12.56
CA LEU A 62 -16.08 5.94 13.94
C LEU A 62 -15.09 6.72 14.79
N PRO A 63 -15.56 7.48 15.79
CA PRO A 63 -14.65 8.31 16.59
C PRO A 63 -13.47 7.56 17.21
N GLN A 64 -13.70 6.32 17.66
CA GLN A 64 -12.64 5.55 18.29
C GLN A 64 -11.58 5.06 17.29
N TYR A 65 -11.87 5.11 15.99
CA TYR A 65 -10.93 4.70 14.94
C TYR A 65 -10.54 5.87 14.03
N GLY A 66 -11.14 7.04 14.22
CA GLY A 66 -10.87 8.19 13.36
C GLY A 66 -9.40 8.51 13.33
N ASP A 67 -8.87 8.70 12.14
CA ASP A 67 -7.49 9.04 11.88
C ASP A 67 -6.47 8.04 12.41
N LYS A 68 -6.91 6.91 12.94
CA LYS A 68 -5.99 5.92 13.45
C LYS A 68 -5.31 5.16 12.33
N TYR A 69 -6.09 4.75 11.33
CA TYR A 69 -5.57 3.95 10.21
C TYR A 69 -5.46 4.79 8.96
N LYS A 70 -4.31 4.75 8.33
CA LYS A 70 -4.03 5.52 7.12
C LYS A 70 -3.37 4.64 6.08
N LEU A 71 -3.63 4.96 4.81
CA LEU A 71 -2.91 4.35 3.71
C LEU A 71 -1.50 4.91 3.68
N ALA A 72 -0.53 4.05 3.55
CA ALA A 72 0.86 4.46 3.49
C ALA A 72 1.59 3.76 2.36
N ILE A 73 2.57 4.46 1.82
CA ILE A 73 3.50 3.94 0.83
C ILE A 73 4.87 3.94 1.48
N ALA A 74 5.61 2.85 1.34
CA ALA A 74 6.92 2.75 1.95
C ALA A 74 7.98 2.44 0.91
N LEU A 75 9.18 2.95 1.17
CA LEU A 75 10.39 2.48 0.49
C LEU A 75 11.07 1.53 1.45
N LEU A 76 11.12 0.27 1.09
CA LEU A 76 11.73 -0.76 1.92
C LEU A 76 13.18 -0.96 1.52
N ASP A 77 14.03 -1.16 2.51
CA ASP A 77 15.39 -1.61 2.25
C ASP A 77 15.32 -2.96 1.55
N LYS A 78 16.04 -3.11 0.45
CA LYS A 78 15.96 -4.32 -0.37
C LYS A 78 16.39 -5.56 0.39
N ASN A 79 17.30 -5.42 1.32
CA ASN A 79 17.85 -6.56 2.04
C ASN A 79 17.05 -6.92 3.30
N THR A 80 16.64 -5.93 4.08
CA THR A 80 15.96 -6.17 5.35
C THR A 80 14.45 -6.16 5.22
N GLU A 81 13.93 -5.60 4.12
CA GLU A 81 12.49 -5.41 3.89
C GLU A 81 11.84 -4.52 4.95
N LYS A 82 12.64 -3.70 5.62
CA LYS A 82 12.13 -2.74 6.60
C LYS A 82 12.03 -1.37 5.96
N PRO A 83 11.05 -0.55 6.39
CA PRO A 83 10.87 0.77 5.78
C PRO A 83 12.06 1.68 6.03
N ALA A 84 12.65 2.19 4.95
CA ALA A 84 13.61 3.29 5.04
C ALA A 84 12.86 4.61 5.11
N ARG A 85 11.68 4.69 4.45
CA ARG A 85 10.82 5.86 4.47
C ARG A 85 9.37 5.40 4.39
N ILE A 86 8.49 6.13 5.07
CA ILE A 86 7.05 5.87 5.03
C ILE A 86 6.37 7.20 4.67
N TYR A 87 5.48 7.15 3.69
CA TYR A 87 4.73 8.31 3.22
C TYR A 87 3.25 8.05 3.43
N ILE A 88 2.58 8.94 4.14
CA ILE A 88 1.15 8.79 4.42
C ILE A 88 0.35 9.44 3.30
N GLU A 89 -0.65 8.74 2.78
CA GLU A 89 -1.56 9.29 1.80
C GLU A 89 -2.76 9.88 2.53
N GLU A 90 -2.70 11.17 2.80
CA GLU A 90 -3.72 11.84 3.61
C GLU A 90 -5.08 11.94 2.91
N LYS A 91 -5.12 11.82 1.59
CA LYS A 91 -6.37 11.92 0.85
C LYS A 91 -7.21 10.65 0.92
N ALA A 92 -6.62 9.53 1.29
CA ALA A 92 -7.31 8.26 1.28
C ALA A 92 -8.13 8.11 2.56
N ASP A 93 -9.41 7.83 2.38
CA ASP A 93 -10.30 7.50 3.49
C ASP A 93 -10.74 6.06 3.31
N ILE A 94 -10.13 5.18 4.09
CA ILE A 94 -10.32 3.73 3.97
C ILE A 94 -11.78 3.35 4.17
N ALA A 95 -12.51 4.10 4.98
CA ALA A 95 -13.92 3.81 5.24
C ALA A 95 -14.79 3.90 3.98
N THR A 96 -14.32 4.60 2.95
CA THR A 96 -15.06 4.73 1.70
C THR A 96 -14.80 3.59 0.72
N TRP A 97 -13.90 2.68 1.06
CA TRP A 97 -13.57 1.57 0.16
C TRP A 97 -14.59 0.46 0.33
N MET A 98 -15.52 0.40 -0.61
CA MET A 98 -16.62 -0.54 -0.58
C MET A 98 -16.56 -1.48 -1.76
N SER A 99 -17.18 -2.64 -1.60
CA SER A 99 -17.27 -3.63 -2.65
C SER A 99 -17.89 -3.02 -3.91
N GLY A 100 -17.25 -3.25 -5.06
CA GLY A 100 -17.74 -2.73 -6.33
C GLY A 100 -17.48 -1.26 -6.58
N LYS A 101 -16.78 -0.58 -5.67
CA LYS A 101 -16.49 0.86 -5.78
C LYS A 101 -15.01 1.14 -5.55
N PRO A 102 -14.14 0.75 -6.48
CA PRO A 102 -12.71 0.97 -6.31
C PRO A 102 -12.37 2.46 -6.25
N LYS A 103 -11.31 2.78 -5.52
CA LYS A 103 -10.82 4.14 -5.34
C LYS A 103 -9.42 4.27 -5.87
N THR A 104 -9.17 5.30 -6.65
CA THR A 104 -7.87 5.57 -7.25
C THR A 104 -7.27 6.83 -6.64
N TYR A 105 -6.00 6.75 -6.29
CA TYR A 105 -5.26 7.87 -5.74
C TYR A 105 -3.96 8.04 -6.50
N THR A 106 -3.47 9.28 -6.55
CA THR A 106 -2.12 9.57 -7.04
C THR A 106 -1.36 10.21 -5.90
N SER A 107 -0.27 9.57 -5.50
CA SER A 107 0.58 10.04 -4.42
C SER A 107 1.83 10.67 -5.02
N ASN A 108 2.11 11.91 -4.64
CA ASN A 108 3.33 12.61 -5.03
C ASN A 108 4.30 12.52 -3.88
N ILE A 109 5.45 11.92 -4.14
CA ILE A 109 6.42 11.63 -3.10
C ILE A 109 7.73 12.31 -3.43
N LYS A 110 8.27 13.02 -2.44
CA LYS A 110 9.57 13.65 -2.56
C LYS A 110 10.61 12.75 -1.94
N LEU A 111 11.63 12.40 -2.72
CA LEU A 111 12.69 11.48 -2.28
C LEU A 111 13.82 12.22 -1.57
N THR A 112 13.47 13.14 -0.69
CA THR A 112 14.44 13.90 0.08
C THR A 112 15.15 12.98 1.07
N ASP A 113 16.45 13.08 1.14
CA ASP A 113 17.27 12.33 2.08
C ASP A 113 17.20 10.81 1.89
N VAL A 114 16.84 10.37 0.69
CA VAL A 114 16.89 8.95 0.36
C VAL A 114 18.22 8.69 -0.34
N ALA A 115 19.02 7.82 0.24
CA ALA A 115 20.32 7.49 -0.34
C ALA A 115 20.16 6.73 -1.64
N ALA A 116 21.14 6.85 -2.53
CA ALA A 116 21.14 6.08 -3.76
C ALA A 116 21.19 4.58 -3.45
N GLY A 117 20.52 3.80 -4.26
CA GLY A 117 20.46 2.35 -4.06
C GLY A 117 19.19 1.77 -4.62
N THR A 118 19.01 0.48 -4.42
CA THR A 118 17.79 -0.22 -4.84
C THR A 118 16.89 -0.45 -3.65
N TYR A 119 15.63 -0.08 -3.83
CA TYR A 119 14.60 -0.20 -2.79
C TYR A 119 13.41 -0.93 -3.37
N THR A 120 12.51 -1.34 -2.49
CA THR A 120 11.25 -1.95 -2.89
C THR A 120 10.11 -1.05 -2.46
N TRP A 121 9.26 -0.68 -3.42
CA TRP A 121 8.01 -0.01 -3.08
C TRP A 121 7.07 -0.98 -2.39
N ALA A 122 6.41 -0.52 -1.36
CA ALA A 122 5.42 -1.31 -0.67
C ALA A 122 4.26 -0.42 -0.24
N VAL A 123 3.11 -1.03 0.00
CA VAL A 123 1.92 -0.33 0.46
C VAL A 123 1.38 -1.04 1.69
N GLY A 124 0.67 -0.29 2.51
CA GLY A 124 0.09 -0.86 3.70
C GLY A 124 -0.87 0.10 4.38
N LEU A 125 -1.64 -0.43 5.31
CA LEU A 125 -2.54 0.34 6.14
C LEU A 125 -1.92 0.42 7.53
N VAL A 126 -1.45 1.60 7.88
CA VAL A 126 -0.67 1.78 9.09
C VAL A 126 -1.52 2.33 10.23
N ASP A 127 -1.09 2.02 11.44
CA ASP A 127 -1.70 2.55 12.68
C ASP A 127 -0.85 3.75 13.11
N THR A 128 -1.39 4.93 12.96
CA THR A 128 -0.66 6.16 13.25
C THR A 128 -0.38 6.33 14.74
N THR A 129 -1.04 5.58 15.59
CA THR A 129 -0.78 5.62 17.03
C THR A 129 0.36 4.69 17.45
N LYS A 130 0.89 3.90 16.50
CA LYS A 130 1.97 2.93 16.76
C LYS A 130 3.14 3.14 15.82
N GLU A 131 3.57 4.39 15.67
CA GLU A 131 4.72 4.76 14.84
C GLU A 131 4.60 4.27 13.40
N ASN A 132 3.37 4.31 12.88
CA ASN A 132 3.08 3.89 11.51
C ASN A 132 3.44 2.43 11.22
N ALA A 133 3.30 1.57 12.22
CA ALA A 133 3.36 0.14 11.99
C ALA A 133 2.09 -0.33 11.30
N ILE A 134 2.18 -1.46 10.58
CA ILE A 134 1.00 -1.99 9.91
C ILE A 134 -0.08 -2.31 10.96
N GLY A 135 -1.26 -1.76 10.75
CA GLY A 135 -2.39 -1.95 11.66
C GLY A 135 -3.48 -2.84 11.09
N ILE A 136 -3.60 -2.88 9.76
CA ILE A 136 -4.60 -3.71 9.09
C ILE A 136 -3.89 -4.45 7.97
N LEU A 137 -4.03 -5.78 7.95
CA LEU A 137 -3.40 -6.58 6.92
C LEU A 137 -4.20 -6.51 5.62
N LEU A 138 -3.48 -6.35 4.52
CA LEU A 138 -4.10 -6.38 3.20
C LEU A 138 -4.27 -7.83 2.76
N SER A 139 -5.26 -8.04 1.88
CA SER A 139 -5.51 -9.36 1.31
C SER A 139 -4.56 -9.60 0.14
N ALA A 140 -3.42 -10.20 0.43
CA ALA A 140 -2.42 -10.51 -0.58
C ALA A 140 -1.72 -11.80 -0.18
N ARG A 141 -1.10 -12.46 -1.17
CA ARG A 141 -0.34 -13.67 -0.89
C ARG A 141 0.87 -13.36 -0.01
N ASP A 142 1.23 -14.34 0.80
CA ASP A 142 2.35 -14.20 1.72
C ASP A 142 3.65 -13.85 1.01
N GLU A 143 3.84 -14.34 -0.21
CA GLU A 143 5.08 -14.07 -0.96
C GLU A 143 5.27 -12.60 -1.29
N TYR A 144 4.18 -11.82 -1.29
CA TYR A 144 4.26 -10.38 -1.53
C TYR A 144 4.24 -9.57 -0.24
N GLN A 145 4.08 -10.21 0.90
CA GLN A 145 4.04 -9.53 2.19
C GLN A 145 5.36 -9.67 2.92
N THR A 146 5.76 -8.61 3.61
CA THR A 146 6.90 -8.68 4.51
C THR A 146 6.45 -9.23 5.85
N ALA A 147 7.41 -9.56 6.70
CA ALA A 147 7.10 -10.03 8.05
C ALA A 147 6.29 -9.01 8.84
N GLU A 148 6.44 -7.73 8.53
CA GLU A 148 5.71 -6.66 9.22
C GLU A 148 4.36 -6.36 8.60
N GLY A 149 4.02 -6.99 7.48
CA GLY A 149 2.71 -6.84 6.86
C GLY A 149 2.65 -5.87 5.69
N TRP A 150 3.78 -5.35 5.22
CA TRP A 150 3.82 -4.53 4.02
C TRP A 150 3.64 -5.38 2.78
N VAL A 151 2.92 -4.88 1.80
CA VAL A 151 2.74 -5.57 0.52
C VAL A 151 3.70 -4.98 -0.49
N LYS A 152 4.65 -5.78 -0.96
CA LYS A 152 5.66 -5.37 -1.92
C LYS A 152 5.04 -5.25 -3.30
N VAL A 153 5.29 -4.13 -3.98
CA VAL A 153 4.66 -3.85 -5.27
C VAL A 153 5.64 -3.71 -6.41
N GLY A 154 6.91 -3.49 -6.14
CA GLY A 154 7.93 -3.41 -7.19
C GLY A 154 9.18 -2.73 -6.70
N ASP A 155 10.22 -2.82 -7.49
CA ASP A 155 11.52 -2.25 -7.12
C ASP A 155 11.75 -0.91 -7.78
N ILE A 156 12.59 -0.10 -7.15
CA ILE A 156 13.03 1.17 -7.71
C ILE A 156 14.53 1.32 -7.45
N THR A 157 15.24 1.83 -8.44
CA THR A 157 16.65 2.20 -8.29
C THR A 157 16.73 3.71 -8.19
N ILE A 158 17.33 4.20 -7.12
CA ILE A 158 17.54 5.62 -6.88
C ILE A 158 19.00 5.94 -7.12
N GLN A 159 19.23 6.91 -7.99
CA GLN A 159 20.57 7.33 -8.39
C GLN A 159 21.01 8.60 -7.70
#